data_65e2598ff323f2327ae623445f0d5134
#
_entry.id   65e2598ff323f2327ae623445f0d5134
#
_cell.length_a   1.000
_cell.length_b   1.000
_cell.length_c   1.000
_cell.angle_alpha   90.00
_cell.angle_beta   90.00
_cell.angle_gamma   90.00
#
_symmetry.space_group_name_H-M   'P 1'
#
loop_
_entity.id
_entity.type
_entity.pdbx_description
1 polymer ?
#
loop_
_entity_poly.entity_id
_entity_poly.type
_entity_poly.pdbx_seq_one_letter_code
_entity_poly.pdbx_strand_id
1 'polypeptide(L)'
;MRRLLLAPATILLALGFVLTAPLWALLTLLLAPILPTGLRLLRVIWLGTVYLLVEMVVLIALFAMWVASGFGWRIRSAGFQRAHYRLCGRALRVLYREACRVLRLTVSIEGSAPDALADGPLLVFSRHAGPGDSFLLAHALINWYDREPRIVLKDSLQWDPAIDVLLNRLPSRFLVPGGGQTAEDEIAALATGLDDNDALVIFPEGGNFTPKRWQRGIERLRRLGLNAMARRAERMHNVLPPRPGGVLAALAASPRAAVVWVGHTGVDHLLTVADVWRELPMDKQIVMRWWREPNGDVPTTADARIDWLYRWWGQIDGWIEDQKEIL
;
A
#
# COMPACT_ATOMS: atom_id res chain seq x y z
N MET A 1 -24.62 6.28 7.41
CA MET A 1 -24.54 6.48 8.87
C MET A 1 -23.10 6.42 9.40
N ARG A 2 -22.27 5.39 9.06
CA ARG A 2 -20.88 5.27 9.56
C ARG A 2 -20.07 6.56 9.44
N ARG A 3 -19.99 7.19 8.26
CA ARG A 3 -19.22 8.43 8.01
C ARG A 3 -19.68 9.62 8.84
N LEU A 4 -21.00 9.75 9.08
CA LEU A 4 -21.57 10.85 9.85
C LEU A 4 -21.23 10.76 11.35
N LEU A 5 -20.90 9.58 11.85
CA LEU A 5 -20.51 9.36 13.22
C LEU A 5 -18.98 9.33 13.38
N LEU A 6 -18.29 8.56 12.53
CA LEU A 6 -16.86 8.37 12.68
C LEU A 6 -16.06 9.62 12.34
N ALA A 7 -16.40 10.38 11.29
CA ALA A 7 -15.62 11.55 10.92
C ALA A 7 -15.64 12.65 12.00
N PRO A 8 -16.80 13.08 12.55
CA PRO A 8 -16.80 14.01 13.70
C PRO A 8 -16.11 13.44 14.95
N ALA A 9 -16.33 12.16 15.27
CA ALA A 9 -15.69 11.51 16.41
C ALA A 9 -14.17 11.50 16.28
N THR A 10 -13.63 11.20 15.08
CA THR A 10 -12.19 11.23 14.81
C THR A 10 -11.64 12.65 14.92
N ILE A 11 -12.34 13.66 14.40
CA ILE A 11 -11.92 15.06 14.54
C ILE A 11 -11.86 15.48 16.01
N LEU A 12 -12.88 15.14 16.82
CA LEU A 12 -12.89 15.44 18.26
C LEU A 12 -11.80 14.70 19.01
N LEU A 13 -11.59 13.41 18.71
CA LEU A 13 -10.50 12.61 19.26
C LEU A 13 -9.13 13.21 18.90
N ALA A 14 -8.93 13.56 17.63
CA ALA A 14 -7.70 14.17 17.15
C ALA A 14 -7.44 15.51 17.88
N LEU A 15 -8.46 16.37 17.98
CA LEU A 15 -8.35 17.63 18.69
C LEU A 15 -7.99 17.43 20.17
N GLY A 16 -8.70 16.52 20.86
CA GLY A 16 -8.40 16.18 22.25
C GLY A 16 -6.99 15.63 22.43
N PHE A 17 -6.55 14.73 21.55
CA PHE A 17 -5.22 14.14 21.63
C PHE A 17 -4.12 15.19 21.31
N VAL A 18 -4.30 16.03 20.29
CA VAL A 18 -3.35 17.09 19.93
C VAL A 18 -3.23 18.13 21.04
N LEU A 19 -4.35 18.53 21.66
CA LEU A 19 -4.34 19.47 22.77
C LEU A 19 -3.65 18.90 24.02
N THR A 20 -3.78 17.61 24.26
CA THR A 20 -3.15 16.92 25.40
C THR A 20 -1.74 16.38 25.10
N ALA A 21 -1.30 16.36 23.83
CA ALA A 21 -0.01 15.82 23.42
C ALA A 21 1.18 16.44 24.17
N PRO A 22 1.24 17.75 24.45
CA PRO A 22 2.34 18.35 25.24
C PRO A 22 2.42 17.75 26.65
N LEU A 23 1.27 17.47 27.27
CA LEU A 23 1.20 16.86 28.59
C LEU A 23 1.75 15.43 28.57
N TRP A 24 1.33 14.62 27.59
CA TRP A 24 1.83 13.26 27.42
C TRP A 24 3.32 13.23 27.10
N ALA A 25 3.80 14.18 26.27
CA ALA A 25 5.20 14.32 25.95
C ALA A 25 6.04 14.69 27.19
N LEU A 26 5.58 15.65 27.99
CA LEU A 26 6.22 16.03 29.25
C LEU A 26 6.26 14.89 30.24
N LEU A 27 5.13 14.21 30.46
CA LEU A 27 5.04 13.06 31.35
C LEU A 27 6.00 11.94 30.91
N THR A 28 6.04 11.65 29.61
CA THR A 28 6.96 10.65 29.05
C THR A 28 8.43 11.05 29.25
N LEU A 29 8.75 12.31 29.08
CA LEU A 29 10.11 12.83 29.26
C LEU A 29 10.54 12.74 30.72
N LEU A 30 9.67 13.07 31.67
CA LEU A 30 9.90 12.95 33.11
C LEU A 30 10.10 11.50 33.55
N LEU A 31 9.38 10.58 32.93
CA LEU A 31 9.47 9.15 33.23
C LEU A 31 10.60 8.43 32.44
N ALA A 32 11.15 9.06 31.42
CA ALA A 32 12.18 8.46 30.56
C ALA A 32 13.41 7.91 31.31
N PRO A 33 13.90 8.53 32.41
CA PRO A 33 15.04 7.97 33.16
C PRO A 33 14.68 6.69 33.92
N ILE A 34 13.41 6.49 34.24
CA ILE A 34 12.90 5.37 35.06
C ILE A 34 12.41 4.23 34.16
N LEU A 35 11.91 4.55 32.96
CA LEU A 35 11.36 3.59 32.03
C LEU A 35 12.48 2.96 31.17
N PRO A 36 12.56 1.61 31.10
CA PRO A 36 13.54 0.93 30.26
C PRO A 36 13.31 1.13 28.75
N THR A 37 12.23 1.79 28.39
CA THR A 37 11.81 2.06 27.00
C THR A 37 12.46 3.31 26.38
N GLY A 38 13.17 4.12 27.17
CA GLY A 38 13.78 5.36 26.71
C GLY A 38 12.77 6.29 26.01
N LEU A 39 13.15 6.83 24.85
CA LEU A 39 12.30 7.74 24.08
C LEU A 39 11.30 7.05 23.13
N ARG A 40 11.14 5.72 23.21
CA ARG A 40 10.23 4.97 22.30
C ARG A 40 8.79 5.45 22.42
N LEU A 41 8.32 5.63 23.64
CA LEU A 41 6.95 6.11 23.88
C LEU A 41 6.74 7.53 23.31
N LEU A 42 7.73 8.42 23.47
CA LEU A 42 7.67 9.74 22.88
C LEU A 42 7.56 9.71 21.35
N ARG A 43 8.29 8.81 20.69
CA ARG A 43 8.21 8.60 19.24
C ARG A 43 6.83 8.14 18.81
N VAL A 44 6.23 7.19 19.53
CA VAL A 44 4.87 6.69 19.24
C VAL A 44 3.82 7.79 19.46
N ILE A 45 3.91 8.53 20.57
CA ILE A 45 3.02 9.68 20.83
C ILE A 45 3.14 10.71 19.71
N TRP A 46 4.36 11.05 19.29
CA TRP A 46 4.58 11.99 18.20
C TRP A 46 3.97 11.52 16.90
N LEU A 47 4.24 10.27 16.48
CA LEU A 47 3.68 9.70 15.25
C LEU A 47 2.16 9.62 15.29
N GLY A 48 1.59 9.24 16.45
CA GLY A 48 0.15 9.22 16.67
C GLY A 48 -0.46 10.63 16.58
N THR A 49 0.23 11.65 17.16
CA THR A 49 -0.19 13.05 17.07
C THR A 49 -0.19 13.53 15.61
N VAL A 50 0.88 13.28 14.87
CA VAL A 50 0.98 13.64 13.44
C VAL A 50 -0.08 12.93 12.62
N TYR A 51 -0.27 11.62 12.83
CA TYR A 51 -1.31 10.86 12.14
C TYR A 51 -2.70 11.45 12.36
N LEU A 52 -3.09 11.67 13.63
CA LEU A 52 -4.41 12.23 13.96
C LEU A 52 -4.57 13.67 13.45
N LEU A 53 -3.51 14.47 13.46
CA LEU A 53 -3.54 15.83 12.90
C LEU A 53 -3.75 15.80 11.38
N VAL A 54 -3.04 14.92 10.68
CA VAL A 54 -3.22 14.72 9.22
C VAL A 54 -4.63 14.22 8.92
N GLU A 55 -5.13 13.25 9.67
CA GLU A 55 -6.49 12.71 9.57
C GLU A 55 -7.54 13.82 9.70
N MET A 56 -7.44 14.64 10.75
CA MET A 56 -8.32 15.77 10.99
C MET A 56 -8.29 16.78 9.83
N VAL A 57 -7.10 17.17 9.38
CA VAL A 57 -6.93 18.14 8.27
C VAL A 57 -7.51 17.58 6.97
N VAL A 58 -7.25 16.30 6.69
CA VAL A 58 -7.80 15.63 5.50
C VAL A 58 -9.32 15.59 5.54
N LEU A 59 -9.94 15.23 6.68
CA LEU A 59 -11.39 15.19 6.83
C LEU A 59 -12.03 16.57 6.63
N ILE A 60 -11.44 17.62 7.20
CA ILE A 60 -11.90 19.00 7.03
C ILE A 60 -11.78 19.42 5.56
N ALA A 61 -10.64 19.12 4.90
CA ALA A 61 -10.45 19.42 3.49
C ALA A 61 -11.45 18.67 2.59
N LEU A 62 -11.71 17.39 2.88
CA LEU A 62 -12.69 16.57 2.17
C LEU A 62 -14.11 17.12 2.33
N PHE A 63 -14.46 17.62 3.52
CA PHE A 63 -15.72 18.30 3.75
C PHE A 63 -15.83 19.61 2.95
N ALA A 64 -14.79 20.45 3.00
CA ALA A 64 -14.73 21.70 2.21
C ALA A 64 -14.84 21.43 0.71
N MET A 65 -14.15 20.40 0.20
CA MET A 65 -14.25 19.98 -1.21
C MET A 65 -15.66 19.48 -1.57
N TRP A 66 -16.35 18.81 -0.65
CA TRP A 66 -17.72 18.38 -0.86
C TRP A 66 -18.67 19.59 -0.99
N VAL A 67 -18.54 20.59 -0.11
CA VAL A 67 -19.31 21.86 -0.22
C VAL A 67 -18.98 22.58 -1.54
N ALA A 68 -17.68 22.75 -1.84
CA ALA A 68 -17.21 23.44 -3.05
C ALA A 68 -17.64 22.76 -4.37
N SER A 69 -17.89 21.43 -4.32
CA SER A 69 -18.38 20.68 -5.48
C SER A 69 -19.89 20.80 -5.70
N GLY A 70 -20.58 21.66 -4.97
CA GLY A 70 -22.04 21.77 -4.98
C GLY A 70 -22.68 20.62 -4.20
N PHE A 71 -22.24 20.40 -2.96
CA PHE A 71 -22.70 19.33 -2.07
C PHE A 71 -22.56 17.93 -2.69
N GLY A 72 -21.47 17.72 -3.42
CA GLY A 72 -21.15 16.43 -4.03
C GLY A 72 -21.55 16.27 -5.49
N TRP A 73 -22.28 17.22 -6.08
CA TRP A 73 -22.76 17.12 -7.47
C TRP A 73 -21.60 16.94 -8.47
N ARG A 74 -20.50 17.70 -8.32
CA ARG A 74 -19.33 17.65 -9.21
C ARG A 74 -18.13 16.92 -8.60
N ILE A 75 -18.31 16.22 -7.48
CA ILE A 75 -17.19 15.67 -6.70
C ILE A 75 -16.32 14.65 -7.46
N ARG A 76 -16.90 13.99 -8.47
CA ARG A 76 -16.23 13.00 -9.33
C ARG A 76 -15.74 13.58 -10.66
N SER A 77 -15.83 14.88 -10.88
CA SER A 77 -15.25 15.51 -12.07
C SER A 77 -13.72 15.44 -12.05
N ALA A 78 -13.07 15.43 -13.21
CA ALA A 78 -11.63 15.31 -13.35
C ALA A 78 -10.85 16.34 -12.50
N GLY A 79 -11.34 17.59 -12.40
CA GLY A 79 -10.74 18.63 -11.57
C GLY A 79 -10.76 18.29 -10.08
N PHE A 80 -11.88 17.77 -9.57
CA PHE A 80 -11.99 17.34 -8.18
C PHE A 80 -11.22 16.05 -7.92
N GLN A 81 -11.18 15.10 -8.86
CA GLN A 81 -10.35 13.89 -8.71
C GLN A 81 -8.87 14.26 -8.54
N ARG A 82 -8.32 15.09 -9.43
CA ARG A 82 -6.95 15.61 -9.30
C ARG A 82 -6.71 16.35 -7.97
N ALA A 83 -7.72 17.09 -7.48
CA ALA A 83 -7.63 17.75 -6.18
C ALA A 83 -7.58 16.74 -5.02
N HIS A 84 -8.31 15.61 -5.10
CA HIS A 84 -8.25 14.54 -4.12
C HIS A 84 -6.89 13.82 -4.15
N TYR A 85 -6.33 13.53 -5.34
CA TYR A 85 -4.97 12.97 -5.45
C TYR A 85 -3.91 13.91 -4.88
N ARG A 86 -4.02 15.23 -5.14
CA ARG A 86 -3.11 16.22 -4.53
C ARG A 86 -3.24 16.28 -3.00
N LEU A 87 -4.45 16.18 -2.46
CA LEU A 87 -4.67 16.10 -1.02
C LEU A 87 -4.05 14.82 -0.45
N CYS A 88 -4.30 13.67 -1.07
CA CYS A 88 -3.70 12.39 -0.72
C CYS A 88 -2.17 12.45 -0.73
N GLY A 89 -1.58 12.98 -1.80
CA GLY A 89 -0.14 13.13 -1.95
C GLY A 89 0.48 14.01 -0.86
N ARG A 90 -0.18 15.12 -0.48
CA ARG A 90 0.30 15.98 0.62
C ARG A 90 0.25 15.27 1.96
N ALA A 91 -0.86 14.58 2.26
CA ALA A 91 -1.00 13.78 3.49
C ALA A 91 0.07 12.68 3.58
N LEU A 92 0.23 11.89 2.52
CA LEU A 92 1.25 10.85 2.44
C LEU A 92 2.67 11.41 2.57
N ARG A 93 2.96 12.57 1.99
CA ARG A 93 4.27 13.22 2.10
C ARG A 93 4.61 13.61 3.54
N VAL A 94 3.64 14.15 4.28
CA VAL A 94 3.82 14.49 5.70
C VAL A 94 4.05 13.22 6.51
N LEU A 95 3.19 12.21 6.35
CA LEU A 95 3.30 10.93 7.07
C LEU A 95 4.62 10.21 6.76
N TYR A 96 5.00 10.14 5.49
CA TYR A 96 6.27 9.55 5.05
C TYR A 96 7.48 10.24 5.69
N ARG A 97 7.53 11.59 5.59
CA ARG A 97 8.66 12.35 6.13
C ARG A 97 8.79 12.18 7.64
N GLU A 98 7.67 12.23 8.37
CA GLU A 98 7.69 12.06 9.82
C GLU A 98 8.01 10.60 10.22
N ALA A 99 7.50 9.62 9.50
CA ALA A 99 7.86 8.21 9.73
C ALA A 99 9.36 8.00 9.52
N CYS A 100 9.92 8.43 8.40
CA CYS A 100 11.36 8.32 8.14
C CYS A 100 12.20 9.02 9.22
N ARG A 101 11.82 10.24 9.60
CA ARG A 101 12.54 11.02 10.63
C ARG A 101 12.49 10.36 12.01
N VAL A 102 11.30 9.96 12.46
CA VAL A 102 11.08 9.49 13.83
C VAL A 102 11.53 8.05 14.00
N LEU A 103 11.30 7.21 13.00
CA LEU A 103 11.71 5.80 13.01
C LEU A 103 13.14 5.60 12.52
N ARG A 104 13.79 6.67 12.01
CA ARG A 104 15.12 6.63 11.40
C ARG A 104 15.19 5.61 10.26
N LEU A 105 14.19 5.73 9.36
CA LEU A 105 14.15 4.92 8.16
C LEU A 105 14.79 5.70 7.00
N THR A 106 15.59 5.02 6.21
CA THR A 106 16.05 5.49 4.91
C THR A 106 15.39 4.66 3.82
N VAL A 107 15.02 5.28 2.70
CA VAL A 107 14.43 4.58 1.56
C VAL A 107 15.32 4.81 0.36
N SER A 108 15.83 3.73 -0.22
CA SER A 108 16.58 3.74 -1.47
C SER A 108 15.78 3.07 -2.59
N ILE A 109 15.97 3.57 -3.80
CA ILE A 109 15.28 3.07 -4.99
C ILE A 109 16.31 2.48 -5.93
N GLU A 110 16.03 1.27 -6.41
CA GLU A 110 16.79 0.58 -7.43
C GLU A 110 15.96 0.35 -8.69
N GLY A 111 16.62 0.23 -9.82
CA GLY A 111 15.98 -0.06 -11.09
C GLY A 111 15.42 1.17 -11.81
N SER A 112 14.64 0.91 -12.85
CA SER A 112 14.09 1.96 -13.69
C SER A 112 12.85 2.57 -13.03
N ALA A 113 12.85 3.89 -12.86
CA ALA A 113 11.69 4.60 -12.36
C ALA A 113 10.46 4.44 -13.29
N PRO A 114 9.23 4.31 -12.73
CA PRO A 114 8.02 4.15 -13.54
C PRO A 114 7.76 5.31 -14.52
N ASP A 115 8.17 6.53 -14.18
CA ASP A 115 8.03 7.73 -15.00
C ASP A 115 8.98 7.74 -16.21
N ALA A 116 10.17 7.15 -16.10
CA ALA A 116 11.06 6.94 -17.25
C ALA A 116 10.48 5.96 -18.29
N LEU A 117 9.30 5.41 -18.05
CA LEU A 117 8.81 4.19 -18.69
C LEU A 117 7.53 4.37 -19.47
N ALA A 118 6.78 5.45 -19.33
CA ALA A 118 5.45 5.40 -19.88
C ALA A 118 4.91 6.74 -20.36
N ASP A 119 4.81 6.84 -21.65
CA ASP A 119 3.66 7.48 -22.27
C ASP A 119 2.49 6.47 -22.21
N GLY A 120 1.76 6.42 -21.10
CA GLY A 120 0.59 5.56 -20.96
C GLY A 120 0.33 4.99 -19.56
N PRO A 121 -0.79 4.27 -19.40
CA PRO A 121 -1.19 3.69 -18.13
C PRO A 121 -0.28 2.55 -17.67
N LEU A 122 -0.27 2.31 -16.34
CA LEU A 122 0.54 1.26 -15.72
C LEU A 122 -0.32 0.21 -15.04
N LEU A 123 0.09 -1.06 -15.15
CA LEU A 123 -0.28 -2.14 -14.24
C LEU A 123 0.90 -2.40 -13.30
N VAL A 124 0.73 -2.08 -12.02
CA VAL A 124 1.76 -2.20 -11.00
C VAL A 124 1.49 -3.42 -10.14
N PHE A 125 2.32 -4.44 -10.28
CA PHE A 125 2.26 -5.66 -9.48
C PHE A 125 3.31 -5.61 -8.37
N SER A 126 2.86 -5.46 -7.13
CA SER A 126 3.74 -5.26 -5.99
C SER A 126 3.69 -6.40 -5.00
N ARG A 127 4.86 -6.70 -4.43
CA ARG A 127 4.97 -7.52 -3.22
C ARG A 127 4.22 -6.86 -2.06
N HIS A 128 3.74 -7.68 -1.11
CA HIS A 128 3.06 -7.22 0.09
C HIS A 128 3.68 -7.84 1.37
N ALA A 129 4.68 -7.16 1.94
CA ALA A 129 5.39 -7.64 3.13
C ALA A 129 4.74 -7.20 4.44
N GLY A 130 4.29 -5.95 4.53
CA GLY A 130 3.83 -5.39 5.79
C GLY A 130 2.79 -4.27 5.67
N PRO A 131 2.32 -3.73 6.80
CA PRO A 131 1.25 -2.74 6.83
C PRO A 131 1.65 -1.37 6.24
N GLY A 132 2.94 -1.06 6.14
CA GLY A 132 3.46 0.20 5.59
C GLY A 132 3.60 0.24 4.07
N ASP A 133 3.60 -0.91 3.42
CA ASP A 133 3.94 -1.06 2.00
C ASP A 133 3.02 -0.28 1.07
N SER A 134 1.71 -0.40 1.31
CA SER A 134 0.71 0.28 0.49
C SER A 134 0.82 1.80 0.59
N PHE A 135 1.17 2.33 1.77
CA PHE A 135 1.41 3.76 1.97
C PHE A 135 2.67 4.23 1.27
N LEU A 136 3.77 3.46 1.37
CA LEU A 136 5.03 3.77 0.70
C LEU A 136 4.87 3.73 -0.82
N LEU A 137 4.22 2.69 -1.35
CA LEU A 137 3.94 2.54 -2.77
C LEU A 137 3.03 3.66 -3.30
N ALA A 138 1.94 3.98 -2.59
CA ALA A 138 1.06 5.08 -2.96
C ALA A 138 1.79 6.43 -2.90
N HIS A 139 2.64 6.63 -1.88
CA HIS A 139 3.50 7.83 -1.78
C HIS A 139 4.46 7.93 -2.97
N ALA A 140 5.13 6.84 -3.34
CA ALA A 140 6.03 6.81 -4.48
C ALA A 140 5.30 7.15 -5.78
N LEU A 141 4.19 6.48 -6.06
CA LEU A 141 3.40 6.71 -7.28
C LEU A 141 2.92 8.15 -7.37
N ILE A 142 2.32 8.71 -6.31
CA ILE A 142 1.76 10.07 -6.35
C ILE A 142 2.84 11.15 -6.28
N ASN A 143 3.85 11.00 -5.40
CA ASN A 143 4.75 12.11 -5.08
C ASN A 143 6.10 12.05 -5.80
N TRP A 144 6.55 10.87 -6.24
CA TRP A 144 7.82 10.71 -6.96
C TRP A 144 7.63 10.56 -8.45
N TYR A 145 6.50 9.95 -8.87
CA TYR A 145 6.27 9.56 -10.26
C TYR A 145 5.04 10.21 -10.90
N ASP A 146 4.36 11.12 -10.18
CA ASP A 146 3.19 11.88 -10.61
C ASP A 146 2.09 11.02 -11.26
N ARG A 147 1.84 9.83 -10.66
CA ARG A 147 0.83 8.88 -11.08
C ARG A 147 -0.43 8.96 -10.21
N GLU A 148 -1.57 8.66 -10.81
CA GLU A 148 -2.86 8.57 -10.14
C GLU A 148 -3.18 7.09 -9.81
N PRO A 149 -2.85 6.58 -8.60
CA PRO A 149 -3.04 5.17 -8.31
C PRO A 149 -4.51 4.78 -8.18
N ARG A 150 -4.94 3.76 -8.92
CA ARG A 150 -6.18 3.02 -8.71
C ARG A 150 -5.88 1.82 -7.84
N ILE A 151 -6.53 1.70 -6.68
CA ILE A 151 -6.11 0.72 -5.66
C ILE A 151 -7.29 -0.15 -5.24
N VAL A 152 -6.99 -1.44 -5.08
CA VAL A 152 -7.88 -2.41 -4.44
C VAL A 152 -7.48 -2.56 -2.98
N LEU A 153 -8.43 -2.34 -2.07
CA LEU A 153 -8.20 -2.32 -0.63
C LEU A 153 -9.11 -3.31 0.09
N LYS A 154 -8.74 -3.64 1.33
CA LYS A 154 -9.62 -4.40 2.21
C LYS A 154 -10.77 -3.52 2.71
N ASP A 155 -11.99 -4.08 2.76
CA ASP A 155 -13.17 -3.42 3.27
C ASP A 155 -13.00 -2.87 4.70
N SER A 156 -12.25 -3.56 5.55
CA SER A 156 -11.96 -3.12 6.91
C SER A 156 -11.24 -1.76 7.01
N LEU A 157 -10.55 -1.30 5.97
CA LEU A 157 -9.90 0.01 5.96
C LEU A 157 -10.91 1.17 5.90
N GLN A 158 -12.16 0.89 5.59
CA GLN A 158 -13.24 1.87 5.66
C GLN A 158 -13.63 2.25 7.11
N TRP A 159 -13.05 1.63 8.13
CA TRP A 159 -13.18 2.10 9.50
C TRP A 159 -12.34 3.36 9.79
N ASP A 160 -11.33 3.62 9.00
CA ASP A 160 -10.62 4.89 8.96
C ASP A 160 -11.43 5.89 8.12
N PRO A 161 -11.97 6.97 8.69
CA PRO A 161 -12.91 7.83 7.97
C PRO A 161 -12.28 8.67 6.87
N ALA A 162 -10.98 9.05 6.96
CA ALA A 162 -10.33 9.76 5.85
C ALA A 162 -10.07 8.81 4.69
N ILE A 163 -9.60 7.59 4.95
CA ILE A 163 -9.44 6.54 3.93
C ILE A 163 -10.80 6.24 3.27
N ASP A 164 -11.85 6.04 4.08
CA ASP A 164 -13.20 5.75 3.57
C ASP A 164 -13.72 6.87 2.66
N VAL A 165 -13.67 8.12 3.12
CA VAL A 165 -14.22 9.24 2.34
C VAL A 165 -13.37 9.54 1.11
N LEU A 166 -12.04 9.59 1.25
CA LEU A 166 -11.11 9.91 0.17
C LEU A 166 -11.17 8.87 -0.95
N LEU A 167 -10.97 7.60 -0.63
CA LEU A 167 -10.83 6.55 -1.64
C LEU A 167 -12.16 6.15 -2.29
N ASN A 168 -13.31 6.35 -1.61
CA ASN A 168 -14.61 6.20 -2.27
C ASN A 168 -14.94 7.34 -3.26
N ARG A 169 -14.17 8.43 -3.27
CA ARG A 169 -14.29 9.51 -4.27
C ARG A 169 -13.30 9.36 -5.43
N LEU A 170 -12.26 8.54 -5.25
CA LEU A 170 -11.27 8.17 -6.24
C LEU A 170 -11.61 6.82 -6.88
N PRO A 171 -11.02 6.48 -8.03
CA PRO A 171 -11.17 5.16 -8.65
C PRO A 171 -10.47 4.09 -7.82
N SER A 172 -11.12 3.65 -6.75
CA SER A 172 -10.66 2.61 -5.84
C SER A 172 -11.78 1.64 -5.52
N ARG A 173 -11.46 0.42 -5.09
CA ARG A 173 -12.44 -0.59 -4.68
C ARG A 173 -12.08 -1.21 -3.34
N PHE A 174 -13.08 -1.34 -2.48
CA PHE A 174 -12.95 -2.05 -1.21
C PHE A 174 -13.52 -3.45 -1.35
N LEU A 175 -12.69 -4.45 -1.11
CA LEU A 175 -13.06 -5.85 -1.26
C LEU A 175 -13.09 -6.58 0.07
N VAL A 176 -14.12 -7.43 0.22
CA VAL A 176 -14.17 -8.39 1.33
C VAL A 176 -13.19 -9.54 1.01
N PRO A 177 -12.34 -9.94 1.97
CA PRO A 177 -11.42 -11.05 1.77
C PRO A 177 -12.14 -12.34 1.37
N GLY A 178 -11.67 -12.99 0.32
CA GLY A 178 -12.27 -14.24 -0.16
C GLY A 178 -13.31 -14.09 -1.27
N GLY A 179 -13.52 -12.89 -1.82
CA GLY A 179 -14.54 -12.58 -2.83
C GLY A 179 -14.42 -13.32 -4.17
N GLY A 180 -13.35 -14.09 -4.41
CA GLY A 180 -13.22 -14.94 -5.61
C GLY A 180 -13.47 -14.15 -6.92
N GLN A 181 -14.41 -14.64 -7.74
CA GLN A 181 -14.76 -14.03 -9.03
C GLN A 181 -15.18 -12.56 -8.91
N THR A 182 -15.91 -12.20 -7.87
CA THR A 182 -16.29 -10.79 -7.63
C THR A 182 -15.08 -9.88 -7.49
N ALA A 183 -13.99 -10.36 -6.89
CA ALA A 183 -12.76 -9.58 -6.76
C ALA A 183 -12.06 -9.40 -8.12
N GLU A 184 -12.09 -10.41 -8.98
CA GLU A 184 -11.54 -10.37 -10.33
C GLU A 184 -12.34 -9.40 -11.22
N ASP A 185 -13.68 -9.42 -11.12
CA ASP A 185 -14.57 -8.51 -11.84
C ASP A 185 -14.35 -7.05 -11.43
N GLU A 186 -14.18 -6.77 -10.13
CA GLU A 186 -13.88 -5.41 -9.63
C GLU A 186 -12.49 -4.93 -10.08
N ILE A 187 -11.50 -5.82 -10.13
CA ILE A 187 -10.16 -5.49 -10.66
C ILE A 187 -10.25 -5.19 -12.16
N ALA A 188 -10.98 -6.01 -12.94
CA ALA A 188 -11.20 -5.77 -14.35
C ALA A 188 -11.89 -4.40 -14.58
N ALA A 189 -12.91 -4.08 -13.78
CA ALA A 189 -13.60 -2.80 -13.85
C ALA A 189 -12.66 -1.61 -13.54
N LEU A 190 -11.75 -1.74 -12.57
CA LEU A 190 -10.72 -0.73 -12.29
C LEU A 190 -9.66 -0.60 -13.39
N ALA A 191 -9.34 -1.70 -14.06
CA ALA A 191 -8.39 -1.73 -15.18
C ALA A 191 -8.98 -1.16 -16.47
N THR A 192 -10.31 -1.10 -16.56
CA THR A 192 -10.99 -0.55 -17.75
C THR A 192 -10.89 0.97 -17.77
N GLY A 193 -10.52 1.54 -18.93
CA GLY A 193 -10.47 2.98 -19.12
C GLY A 193 -9.39 3.66 -18.26
N LEU A 194 -8.24 3.04 -18.13
CA LEU A 194 -7.04 3.69 -17.58
C LEU A 194 -6.62 4.81 -18.54
N ASP A 195 -6.32 5.98 -17.99
CA ASP A 195 -5.68 7.07 -18.74
C ASP A 195 -4.15 7.06 -18.54
N ASP A 196 -3.45 7.98 -19.22
CA ASP A 196 -1.98 7.99 -19.28
C ASP A 196 -1.31 8.18 -17.92
N ASN A 197 -2.00 8.79 -16.96
CA ASN A 197 -1.47 9.01 -15.60
C ASN A 197 -1.87 7.90 -14.62
N ASP A 198 -2.80 7.04 -15.00
CA ASP A 198 -3.29 6.00 -14.10
C ASP A 198 -2.25 4.89 -13.85
N ALA A 199 -2.22 4.42 -12.62
CA ALA A 199 -1.45 3.26 -12.20
C ALA A 199 -2.34 2.30 -11.39
N LEU A 200 -2.80 1.20 -12.00
CA LEU A 200 -3.56 0.18 -11.27
C LEU A 200 -2.62 -0.67 -10.42
N VAL A 201 -2.78 -0.59 -9.11
CA VAL A 201 -1.96 -1.32 -8.14
C VAL A 201 -2.65 -2.60 -7.72
N ILE A 202 -1.96 -3.71 -7.89
CA ILE A 202 -2.39 -5.05 -7.47
C ILE A 202 -1.30 -5.69 -6.63
N PHE A 203 -1.70 -6.31 -5.52
CA PHE A 203 -0.86 -7.18 -4.71
C PHE A 203 -1.26 -8.64 -4.99
N PRO A 204 -0.57 -9.35 -5.88
CA PRO A 204 -0.95 -10.71 -6.28
C PRO A 204 -0.97 -11.71 -5.12
N GLU A 205 -0.27 -11.42 -4.04
CA GLU A 205 -0.26 -12.22 -2.81
C GLU A 205 -1.62 -12.24 -2.07
N GLY A 206 -2.42 -11.19 -2.25
CA GLY A 206 -3.71 -11.04 -1.58
C GLY A 206 -3.61 -10.86 -0.05
N GLY A 207 -2.44 -10.50 0.46
CA GLY A 207 -2.19 -10.19 1.87
C GLY A 207 -0.71 -10.19 2.23
N ASN A 208 -0.39 -9.65 3.40
CA ASN A 208 0.99 -9.54 3.90
C ASN A 208 1.64 -10.91 4.07
N PHE A 209 2.93 -10.99 3.78
CA PHE A 209 3.72 -12.18 4.03
C PHE A 209 3.73 -12.56 5.53
N THR A 210 3.48 -13.82 5.81
CA THR A 210 3.81 -14.48 7.10
C THR A 210 4.10 -15.96 6.83
N PRO A 211 4.98 -16.62 7.61
CA PRO A 211 5.27 -18.05 7.44
C PRO A 211 4.01 -18.93 7.46
N LYS A 212 3.06 -18.61 8.34
CA LYS A 212 1.77 -19.33 8.44
C LYS A 212 0.89 -19.16 7.19
N ARG A 213 0.88 -17.97 6.58
CA ARG A 213 0.14 -17.72 5.33
C ARG A 213 0.82 -18.38 4.14
N TRP A 214 2.14 -18.37 4.10
CA TRP A 214 2.93 -19.05 3.10
C TRP A 214 2.62 -20.55 3.07
N GLN A 215 2.70 -21.23 4.22
CA GLN A 215 2.34 -22.65 4.33
C GLN A 215 0.90 -22.93 3.88
N ARG A 216 -0.07 -22.14 4.37
CA ARG A 216 -1.49 -22.27 3.96
C ARG A 216 -1.70 -22.04 2.47
N GLY A 217 -0.93 -21.14 1.85
CA GLY A 217 -0.95 -20.91 0.42
C GLY A 217 -0.54 -22.13 -0.37
N ILE A 218 0.57 -22.77 0.01
CA ILE A 218 1.07 -24.02 -0.60
C ILE A 218 0.08 -25.16 -0.41
N GLU A 219 -0.43 -25.36 0.80
CA GLU A 219 -1.45 -26.39 1.09
C GLU A 219 -2.72 -26.20 0.25
N ARG A 220 -3.14 -24.94 0.05
CA ARG A 220 -4.27 -24.62 -0.83
C ARG A 220 -4.00 -25.03 -2.27
N LEU A 221 -2.82 -24.72 -2.81
CA LEU A 221 -2.43 -25.12 -4.17
C LEU A 221 -2.46 -26.65 -4.33
N ARG A 222 -1.92 -27.38 -3.35
CA ARG A 222 -1.95 -28.84 -3.35
C ARG A 222 -3.37 -29.41 -3.32
N ARG A 223 -4.25 -28.85 -2.46
CA ARG A 223 -5.68 -29.26 -2.41
C ARG A 223 -6.44 -29.02 -3.72
N LEU A 224 -6.04 -28.01 -4.47
CA LEU A 224 -6.60 -27.70 -5.78
C LEU A 224 -5.96 -28.52 -6.93
N GLY A 225 -5.05 -29.46 -6.63
CA GLY A 225 -4.35 -30.25 -7.64
C GLY A 225 -3.25 -29.47 -8.39
N LEU A 226 -2.97 -28.22 -8.02
CA LEU A 226 -2.01 -27.34 -8.68
C LEU A 226 -0.57 -27.62 -8.20
N ASN A 227 -0.14 -28.88 -8.31
CA ASN A 227 1.11 -29.36 -7.75
C ASN A 227 2.36 -28.68 -8.34
N ALA A 228 2.34 -28.31 -9.62
CA ALA A 228 3.46 -27.59 -10.24
C ALA A 228 3.66 -26.20 -9.62
N MET A 229 2.56 -25.47 -9.36
CA MET A 229 2.59 -24.16 -8.69
C MET A 229 3.00 -24.31 -7.23
N ALA A 230 2.52 -25.35 -6.52
CA ALA A 230 2.91 -25.62 -5.15
C ALA A 230 4.44 -25.83 -5.03
N ARG A 231 5.04 -26.66 -5.90
CA ARG A 231 6.50 -26.86 -5.96
C ARG A 231 7.29 -25.58 -6.25
N ARG A 232 6.75 -24.67 -7.07
CA ARG A 232 7.38 -23.36 -7.31
C ARG A 232 7.29 -22.48 -6.06
N ALA A 233 6.12 -22.43 -5.42
CA ALA A 233 5.89 -21.68 -4.20
C ALA A 233 6.74 -22.15 -3.01
N GLU A 234 7.04 -23.42 -2.91
CA GLU A 234 7.93 -24.00 -1.89
C GLU A 234 9.37 -23.49 -1.98
N ARG A 235 9.80 -23.03 -3.15
CA ARG A 235 11.14 -22.47 -3.37
C ARG A 235 11.21 -20.96 -3.12
N MET A 236 10.06 -20.30 -2.91
CA MET A 236 9.97 -18.88 -2.61
C MET A 236 9.74 -18.69 -1.11
N HIS A 237 10.70 -18.09 -0.40
CA HIS A 237 10.68 -17.99 1.05
C HIS A 237 10.35 -16.58 1.57
N ASN A 238 10.34 -15.58 0.69
CA ASN A 238 10.16 -14.17 1.03
C ASN A 238 8.83 -13.59 0.52
N VAL A 239 8.08 -14.35 -0.28
CA VAL A 239 6.81 -13.93 -0.87
C VAL A 239 5.75 -15.02 -0.71
N LEU A 240 4.47 -14.63 -0.70
CA LEU A 240 3.38 -15.61 -0.75
C LEU A 240 3.19 -16.13 -2.18
N PRO A 241 2.63 -17.35 -2.36
CA PRO A 241 2.23 -17.83 -3.67
C PRO A 241 1.29 -16.82 -4.35
N PRO A 242 1.62 -16.31 -5.55
CA PRO A 242 0.80 -15.32 -6.21
C PRO A 242 -0.51 -15.94 -6.71
N ARG A 243 -1.59 -15.15 -6.63
CA ARG A 243 -2.92 -15.49 -7.12
C ARG A 243 -3.10 -14.91 -8.51
N PRO A 244 -3.23 -15.72 -9.55
CA PRO A 244 -3.24 -15.23 -10.93
C PRO A 244 -4.50 -14.47 -11.32
N GLY A 245 -5.67 -14.76 -10.71
CA GLY A 245 -6.95 -14.25 -11.17
C GLY A 245 -7.01 -12.74 -11.36
N GLY A 246 -6.63 -11.95 -10.34
CA GLY A 246 -6.62 -10.49 -10.44
C GLY A 246 -5.61 -9.96 -11.48
N VAL A 247 -4.46 -10.59 -11.61
CA VAL A 247 -3.45 -10.24 -12.63
C VAL A 247 -3.98 -10.50 -14.04
N LEU A 248 -4.57 -11.68 -14.27
CA LEU A 248 -5.18 -12.05 -15.55
C LEU A 248 -6.32 -11.10 -15.93
N ALA A 249 -7.19 -10.76 -14.95
CA ALA A 249 -8.31 -9.85 -15.14
C ALA A 249 -7.83 -8.44 -15.56
N ALA A 250 -6.80 -7.91 -14.89
CA ALA A 250 -6.22 -6.62 -15.22
C ALA A 250 -5.57 -6.60 -16.60
N LEU A 251 -4.76 -7.63 -16.94
CA LEU A 251 -4.12 -7.75 -18.25
C LEU A 251 -5.11 -7.90 -19.41
N ALA A 252 -6.26 -8.55 -19.15
CA ALA A 252 -7.31 -8.69 -20.15
C ALA A 252 -8.06 -7.37 -20.38
N ALA A 253 -8.33 -6.62 -19.30
CA ALA A 253 -9.09 -5.37 -19.35
C ALA A 253 -8.25 -4.18 -19.85
N SER A 254 -6.92 -4.20 -19.69
CA SER A 254 -6.01 -3.12 -20.10
C SER A 254 -4.78 -3.63 -20.88
N PRO A 255 -4.97 -4.15 -22.10
CA PRO A 255 -3.89 -4.81 -22.85
C PRO A 255 -2.79 -3.85 -23.35
N ARG A 256 -3.04 -2.54 -23.31
CA ARG A 256 -2.06 -1.52 -23.73
C ARG A 256 -1.26 -0.93 -22.56
N ALA A 257 -1.65 -1.25 -21.32
CA ALA A 257 -0.94 -0.74 -20.15
C ALA A 257 0.45 -1.41 -20.04
N ALA A 258 1.45 -0.62 -19.69
CA ALA A 258 2.77 -1.15 -19.40
C ALA A 258 2.76 -1.86 -18.04
N VAL A 259 3.50 -2.96 -17.94
CA VAL A 259 3.59 -3.73 -16.70
C VAL A 259 4.84 -3.35 -15.93
N VAL A 260 4.68 -3.10 -14.66
CA VAL A 260 5.75 -2.79 -13.72
C VAL A 260 5.65 -3.70 -12.49
N TRP A 261 6.78 -4.29 -12.14
CA TRP A 261 6.93 -5.11 -10.94
C TRP A 261 7.62 -4.32 -9.84
N VAL A 262 7.17 -4.49 -8.60
CA VAL A 262 7.73 -3.79 -7.44
C VAL A 262 8.05 -4.79 -6.33
N GLY A 263 9.32 -4.85 -5.98
CA GLY A 263 9.80 -5.50 -4.77
C GLY A 263 10.28 -4.47 -3.75
N HIS A 264 10.18 -4.78 -2.49
CA HIS A 264 10.77 -4.00 -1.41
C HIS A 264 11.16 -4.92 -0.25
N THR A 265 12.17 -4.52 0.52
CA THR A 265 12.70 -5.26 1.67
C THR A 265 13.34 -4.31 2.67
N GLY A 266 13.79 -4.83 3.82
CA GLY A 266 14.48 -4.08 4.87
C GLY A 266 13.76 -4.05 6.21
N VAL A 267 12.43 -4.27 6.21
CA VAL A 267 11.58 -4.31 7.44
C VAL A 267 10.69 -5.55 7.48
N ASP A 268 11.05 -6.59 6.76
CA ASP A 268 10.25 -7.81 6.56
C ASP A 268 10.00 -8.64 7.82
N HIS A 269 10.89 -8.51 8.80
CA HIS A 269 10.81 -9.20 10.08
C HIS A 269 9.82 -8.53 11.06
N LEU A 270 9.34 -7.31 10.75
CA LEU A 270 8.38 -6.57 11.57
C LEU A 270 6.95 -7.04 11.29
N LEU A 271 6.61 -8.21 11.81
CA LEU A 271 5.30 -8.84 11.56
C LEU A 271 4.21 -8.39 12.55
N THR A 272 4.61 -7.92 13.73
CA THR A 272 3.70 -7.53 14.82
C THR A 272 4.00 -6.14 15.35
N VAL A 273 3.02 -5.53 16.02
CA VAL A 273 3.22 -4.25 16.74
C VAL A 273 4.31 -4.38 17.81
N ALA A 274 4.45 -5.57 18.41
CA ALA A 274 5.49 -5.83 19.41
C ALA A 274 6.89 -5.81 18.78
N ASP A 275 7.04 -6.30 17.54
CA ASP A 275 8.31 -6.26 16.82
C ASP A 275 8.69 -4.80 16.51
N VAL A 276 7.74 -4.02 15.99
CA VAL A 276 7.91 -2.59 15.75
C VAL A 276 8.33 -1.85 17.03
N TRP A 277 7.64 -2.13 18.14
CA TRP A 277 7.96 -1.51 19.44
C TRP A 277 9.37 -1.83 19.94
N ARG A 278 9.81 -3.10 19.79
CA ARG A 278 11.15 -3.52 20.24
C ARG A 278 12.26 -2.85 19.48
N GLU A 279 12.05 -2.58 18.19
CA GLU A 279 13.06 -2.02 17.30
C GLU A 279 13.06 -0.49 17.21
N LEU A 280 12.21 0.21 17.95
CA LEU A 280 12.21 1.68 17.94
C LEU A 280 13.43 2.28 18.65
N PRO A 281 14.17 3.25 18.03
CA PRO A 281 14.14 3.61 16.61
C PRO A 281 14.69 2.47 15.75
N MET A 282 14.17 2.29 14.54
CA MET A 282 14.50 1.14 13.71
C MET A 282 15.91 1.19 13.15
N ASP A 283 16.40 2.41 12.81
CA ASP A 283 17.70 2.63 12.15
C ASP A 283 17.90 1.68 10.94
N LYS A 284 16.86 1.55 10.10
CA LYS A 284 16.78 0.59 8.99
C LYS A 284 16.76 1.29 7.63
N GLN A 285 17.24 0.57 6.64
CA GLN A 285 17.08 0.92 5.25
C GLN A 285 15.99 0.06 4.60
N ILE A 286 15.06 0.71 3.91
CA ILE A 286 14.09 0.07 3.02
C ILE A 286 14.63 0.22 1.60
N VAL A 287 14.82 -0.89 0.91
CA VAL A 287 15.19 -0.89 -0.49
C VAL A 287 13.94 -1.22 -1.30
N MET A 288 13.59 -0.37 -2.27
CA MET A 288 12.50 -0.58 -3.20
C MET A 288 13.07 -0.68 -4.60
N ARG A 289 12.73 -1.74 -5.31
CA ARG A 289 13.17 -1.95 -6.69
C ARG A 289 12.00 -2.05 -7.64
N TRP A 290 12.18 -1.40 -8.80
CA TRP A 290 11.23 -1.37 -9.89
C TRP A 290 11.81 -2.11 -11.09
N TRP A 291 10.99 -2.99 -11.68
CA TRP A 291 11.32 -3.66 -12.94
C TRP A 291 10.21 -3.39 -13.94
N ARG A 292 10.58 -3.02 -15.12
CA ARG A 292 9.67 -2.89 -16.24
C ARG A 292 9.64 -4.19 -17.04
N GLU A 293 8.44 -4.64 -17.38
CA GLU A 293 8.29 -5.66 -18.43
C GLU A 293 8.52 -5.02 -19.79
N PRO A 294 9.40 -5.54 -20.62
CA PRO A 294 9.56 -5.07 -21.99
C PRO A 294 8.25 -5.17 -22.78
N ASN A 295 8.00 -4.19 -23.64
CA ASN A 295 6.82 -4.20 -24.50
C ASN A 295 6.87 -5.42 -25.42
N GLY A 296 5.82 -6.24 -25.41
CA GLY A 296 5.74 -7.46 -26.22
C GLY A 296 6.10 -8.75 -25.48
N ASP A 297 6.70 -8.68 -24.30
CA ASP A 297 7.09 -9.87 -23.53
C ASP A 297 5.96 -10.40 -22.63
N VAL A 298 4.86 -9.64 -22.48
CA VAL A 298 3.67 -10.11 -21.74
C VAL A 298 2.97 -11.21 -22.55
N PRO A 299 2.88 -12.44 -22.02
CA PRO A 299 2.27 -13.55 -22.75
C PRO A 299 0.78 -13.31 -23.05
N THR A 300 0.30 -13.95 -24.12
CA THR A 300 -1.09 -13.78 -24.57
C THR A 300 -2.06 -14.81 -23.99
N THR A 301 -1.58 -16.03 -23.71
CA THR A 301 -2.44 -17.11 -23.18
C THR A 301 -2.46 -17.10 -21.64
N ALA A 302 -3.56 -17.58 -21.06
CA ALA A 302 -3.73 -17.62 -19.61
C ALA A 302 -2.62 -18.46 -18.92
N ASP A 303 -2.33 -19.64 -19.44
CA ASP A 303 -1.31 -20.54 -18.86
C ASP A 303 0.09 -19.91 -18.94
N ALA A 304 0.44 -19.31 -20.07
CA ALA A 304 1.72 -18.63 -20.22
C ALA A 304 1.83 -17.40 -19.28
N ARG A 305 0.73 -16.66 -19.04
CA ARG A 305 0.68 -15.56 -18.06
C ARG A 305 0.86 -16.05 -16.64
N ILE A 306 0.30 -17.20 -16.28
CA ILE A 306 0.49 -17.81 -14.96
C ILE A 306 1.97 -18.20 -14.77
N ASP A 307 2.58 -18.84 -15.77
CA ASP A 307 4.00 -19.20 -15.74
C ASP A 307 4.90 -17.97 -15.64
N TRP A 308 4.57 -16.92 -16.38
CA TRP A 308 5.25 -15.65 -16.37
C TRP A 308 5.15 -14.95 -15.00
N LEU A 309 3.95 -14.92 -14.38
CA LEU A 309 3.74 -14.41 -13.03
C LEU A 309 4.61 -15.13 -12.00
N TYR A 310 4.65 -16.47 -12.04
CA TYR A 310 5.48 -17.26 -11.11
C TYR A 310 6.98 -17.08 -11.35
N ARG A 311 7.41 -16.82 -12.58
CA ARG A 311 8.84 -16.48 -12.86
C ARG A 311 9.21 -15.14 -12.22
N TRP A 312 8.39 -14.12 -12.41
CA TRP A 312 8.61 -12.81 -11.79
C TRP A 312 8.60 -12.87 -10.28
N TRP A 313 7.66 -13.64 -9.72
CA TRP A 313 7.60 -13.82 -8.27
C TRP A 313 8.85 -14.50 -7.72
N GLY A 314 9.37 -15.50 -8.41
CA GLY A 314 10.65 -16.14 -8.07
C GLY A 314 11.85 -15.20 -8.20
N GLN A 315 11.84 -14.29 -9.19
CA GLN A 315 12.89 -13.27 -9.35
C GLN A 315 12.84 -12.24 -8.21
N ILE A 316 11.66 -11.79 -7.81
CA ILE A 316 11.48 -10.88 -6.68
C ILE A 316 11.94 -11.57 -5.38
N ASP A 317 11.55 -12.84 -5.17
CA ASP A 317 11.96 -13.64 -4.02
C ASP A 317 13.49 -13.75 -3.91
N GLY A 318 14.15 -14.10 -5.01
CA GLY A 318 15.63 -14.19 -5.08
C GLY A 318 16.31 -12.85 -4.82
N TRP A 319 15.79 -11.75 -5.43
CA TRP A 319 16.33 -10.42 -5.15
C TRP A 319 16.21 -10.03 -3.67
N ILE A 320 15.11 -10.38 -2.99
CA ILE A 320 14.94 -10.12 -1.56
C ILE A 320 15.98 -10.90 -0.75
N GLU A 321 16.24 -12.16 -1.12
CA GLU A 321 17.24 -12.97 -0.43
C GLU A 321 18.64 -12.35 -0.57
N ASP A 322 19.02 -11.93 -1.79
CA ASP A 322 20.30 -11.24 -2.04
C ASP A 322 20.42 -9.94 -1.21
N GLN A 323 19.33 -9.18 -1.06
CA GLN A 323 19.32 -7.94 -0.26
C GLN A 323 19.49 -8.21 1.25
N LYS A 324 18.98 -9.32 1.77
CA LYS A 324 19.16 -9.69 3.19
C LYS A 324 20.60 -10.00 3.57
N GLU A 325 21.41 -10.43 2.61
CA GLU A 325 22.83 -10.65 2.84
C GLU A 325 23.62 -9.34 2.90
N ILE A 326 23.05 -8.25 2.35
CA ILE A 326 23.69 -6.93 2.25
C ILE A 326 23.27 -6.01 3.42
N LEU A 327 22.00 -6.08 3.86
CA LEU A 327 21.40 -5.27 4.91
C LEU A 327 21.59 -5.86 6.30
#